data_21074ca35386fed87d58c4edb7f6b9f0
#
_entry.id   21074ca35386fed87d58c4edb7f6b9f0
#
_cell.length_a   1.000
_cell.length_b   1.000
_cell.length_c   1.000
_cell.angle_alpha   90.00
_cell.angle_beta   90.00
_cell.angle_gamma   90.00
#
_symmetry.space_group_name_H-M   'P 1'
#
loop_
_entity.id
_entity.type
_entity.pdbx_description
1 polymer ?
#
loop_
_entity_poly.entity_id
_entity_poly.type
_entity_poly.pdbx_seq_one_letter_code
_entity_poly.pdbx_strand_id
1 'polypeptide(L)'
;MTTGYIPTLAQVDELHRKIAQSQAAYDLIHGHCVVVADIARRMARRQNALFTRRCTLPDDAPEKAGDFGLRLTQDGNGSESFGMLRIPSIPSSDGLTGGTVPPRLIDEHLVVIGGLLHDIGTYFLLKQDGSDGGPLKFDGPNYVRHGLKGYEYLSNEGVDESIAQFARNHTGVGLTKEAVESQGLPLPPADYVP
;
A
#
# COMPACT_ATOMS: atom_id res chain seq x y z
N MET A 1 -22.73 3.27 -2.75
CA MET A 1 -21.49 2.73 -2.20
C MET A 1 -21.20 3.51 -0.93
N THR A 2 -21.22 2.90 0.23
CA THR A 2 -20.77 3.53 1.47
C THR A 2 -19.25 3.65 1.36
N THR A 3 -18.77 4.89 1.23
CA THR A 3 -17.33 5.17 1.36
C THR A 3 -16.93 4.78 2.79
N GLY A 4 -15.97 3.85 2.92
CA GLY A 4 -15.39 3.50 4.19
C GLY A 4 -14.61 4.68 4.79
N TYR A 5 -14.14 4.55 6.01
CA TYR A 5 -13.28 5.58 6.63
C TYR A 5 -11.80 5.22 6.49
N ILE A 6 -10.96 6.25 6.39
CA ILE A 6 -9.50 6.12 6.46
C ILE A 6 -9.10 6.21 7.95
N PRO A 7 -8.52 5.15 8.55
CA PRO A 7 -8.18 5.18 9.96
C PRO A 7 -7.11 6.22 10.30
N THR A 8 -7.27 6.86 11.45
CA THR A 8 -6.18 7.60 12.11
C THR A 8 -5.17 6.63 12.72
N LEU A 9 -3.97 7.09 13.08
CA LEU A 9 -2.97 6.25 13.76
C LEU A 9 -3.48 5.65 15.06
N ALA A 10 -4.30 6.38 15.83
CA ALA A 10 -4.92 5.85 17.04
C ALA A 10 -5.91 4.71 16.72
N GLN A 11 -6.74 4.89 15.69
CA GLN A 11 -7.66 3.83 15.25
C GLN A 11 -6.93 2.61 14.66
N VAL A 12 -5.78 2.80 14.01
CA VAL A 12 -4.92 1.68 13.60
C VAL A 12 -4.48 0.87 14.81
N ASP A 13 -3.98 1.52 15.86
CA ASP A 13 -3.60 0.85 17.11
C ASP A 13 -4.78 0.10 17.74
N GLU A 14 -5.96 0.73 17.79
CA GLU A 14 -7.19 0.10 18.27
C GLU A 14 -7.59 -1.14 17.46
N LEU A 15 -7.50 -1.08 16.12
CA LEU A 15 -7.80 -2.22 15.25
C LEU A 15 -6.87 -3.40 15.54
N HIS A 16 -5.57 -3.17 15.73
CA HIS A 16 -4.63 -4.21 16.11
C HIS A 16 -4.94 -4.78 17.49
N ARG A 17 -5.17 -3.92 18.50
CA ARG A 17 -5.45 -4.35 19.88
C ARG A 17 -6.73 -5.14 20.00
N LYS A 18 -7.74 -4.80 19.20
CA LYS A 18 -9.04 -5.46 19.19
C LYS A 18 -8.94 -6.97 18.87
N ILE A 19 -7.98 -7.37 18.05
CA ILE A 19 -7.85 -8.76 17.59
C ILE A 19 -6.57 -9.47 18.05
N ALA A 20 -5.65 -8.75 18.66
CA ALA A 20 -4.45 -9.36 19.21
C ALA A 20 -4.81 -10.25 20.43
N GLN A 21 -4.48 -11.53 20.34
CA GLN A 21 -4.79 -12.50 21.39
C GLN A 21 -3.87 -12.35 22.61
N SER A 22 -2.68 -11.75 22.43
CA SER A 22 -1.71 -11.50 23.50
C SER A 22 -0.87 -10.25 23.21
N GLN A 23 -0.19 -9.74 24.23
CA GLN A 23 0.78 -8.65 24.05
C GLN A 23 1.94 -9.10 23.16
N ALA A 24 2.41 -10.34 23.28
CA ALA A 24 3.49 -10.87 22.44
C ALA A 24 3.08 -10.90 20.96
N ALA A 25 1.85 -11.32 20.66
CA ALA A 25 1.31 -11.28 19.30
C ALA A 25 1.20 -9.85 18.77
N TYR A 26 0.70 -8.91 19.59
CA TYR A 26 0.63 -7.50 19.24
C TYR A 26 2.02 -6.94 18.93
N ASP A 27 2.98 -7.13 19.83
CA ASP A 27 4.33 -6.57 19.68
C ASP A 27 5.02 -7.07 18.40
N LEU A 28 4.85 -8.35 18.06
CA LEU A 28 5.44 -8.92 16.86
C LEU A 28 4.77 -8.37 15.58
N ILE A 29 3.44 -8.52 15.48
CA ILE A 29 2.72 -8.24 14.23
C ILE A 29 2.62 -6.73 14.00
N HIS A 30 2.21 -5.96 15.00
CA HIS A 30 2.17 -4.51 14.90
C HIS A 30 3.57 -3.92 14.70
N GLY A 31 4.59 -4.42 15.41
CA GLY A 31 5.97 -4.00 15.23
C GLY A 31 6.48 -4.23 13.80
N HIS A 32 6.16 -5.37 13.21
CA HIS A 32 6.44 -5.64 11.79
C HIS A 32 5.76 -4.61 10.88
N CYS A 33 4.47 -4.36 11.08
CA CYS A 33 3.71 -3.38 10.29
C CYS A 33 4.30 -1.97 10.39
N VAL A 34 4.77 -1.53 11.57
CA VAL A 34 5.43 -0.24 11.77
C VAL A 34 6.70 -0.12 10.92
N VAL A 35 7.54 -1.16 10.92
CA VAL A 35 8.78 -1.18 10.11
C VAL A 35 8.45 -1.10 8.62
N VAL A 36 7.48 -1.89 8.15
CA VAL A 36 7.07 -1.90 6.74
C VAL A 36 6.48 -0.54 6.34
N ALA A 37 5.64 0.06 7.18
CA ALA A 37 5.06 1.37 6.91
C ALA A 37 6.12 2.48 6.83
N ASP A 38 7.16 2.45 7.67
CA ASP A 38 8.26 3.44 7.58
C ASP A 38 9.08 3.27 6.29
N ILE A 39 9.39 2.05 5.89
CA ILE A 39 10.05 1.77 4.61
C ILE A 39 9.20 2.25 3.44
N ALA A 40 7.92 1.88 3.41
CA ALA A 40 6.99 2.27 2.35
C ALA A 40 6.85 3.79 2.25
N ARG A 41 6.77 4.50 3.39
CA ARG A 41 6.76 5.96 3.43
C ARG A 41 8.01 6.57 2.80
N ARG A 42 9.19 6.05 3.13
CA ARG A 42 10.47 6.54 2.55
C ARG A 42 10.51 6.31 1.04
N MET A 43 10.02 5.16 0.57
CA MET A 43 9.91 4.85 -0.86
C MET A 43 8.95 5.81 -1.56
N ALA A 44 7.76 6.04 -1.00
CA ALA A 44 6.77 6.97 -1.54
C ALA A 44 7.33 8.39 -1.64
N ARG A 45 8.00 8.88 -0.59
CA ARG A 45 8.66 10.20 -0.59
C ARG A 45 9.73 10.32 -1.67
N ARG A 46 10.57 9.29 -1.80
CA ARG A 46 11.58 9.28 -2.86
C ARG A 46 10.93 9.33 -4.25
N GLN A 47 9.88 8.54 -4.46
CA GLN A 47 9.15 8.51 -5.72
C GLN A 47 8.50 9.85 -6.03
N ASN A 48 7.87 10.47 -5.03
CA ASN A 48 7.28 11.80 -5.16
C ASN A 48 8.33 12.88 -5.46
N ALA A 49 9.50 12.81 -4.83
CA ALA A 49 10.61 13.73 -5.11
C ALA A 49 11.13 13.58 -6.55
N LEU A 50 11.26 12.35 -7.05
CA LEU A 50 11.63 12.09 -8.43
C LEU A 50 10.59 12.59 -9.41
N PHE A 51 9.31 12.39 -9.12
CA PHE A 51 8.21 12.92 -9.92
C PHE A 51 8.25 14.44 -9.96
N THR A 52 8.34 15.10 -8.81
CA THR A 52 8.41 16.55 -8.71
C THR A 52 9.61 17.11 -9.49
N ARG A 53 10.80 16.49 -9.34
CA ARG A 53 12.00 16.89 -10.07
C ARG A 53 11.79 16.82 -11.58
N ARG A 54 11.22 15.74 -12.09
CA ARG A 54 10.90 15.61 -13.53
C ARG A 54 9.95 16.68 -14.03
N CYS A 55 8.95 17.01 -13.21
CA CYS A 55 7.96 18.02 -13.57
C CYS A 55 8.51 19.45 -13.53
N THR A 56 9.57 19.70 -12.75
CA THR A 56 10.18 21.02 -12.57
C THR A 56 11.46 21.23 -13.38
N LEU A 57 11.92 20.24 -14.12
CA LEU A 57 13.10 20.38 -14.98
C LEU A 57 12.87 21.44 -16.07
N PRO A 58 13.93 22.17 -16.49
CA PRO A 58 13.89 23.06 -17.63
C PRO A 58 13.37 22.38 -18.89
N ASP A 59 12.73 23.14 -19.78
CA ASP A 59 12.11 22.60 -21.00
C ASP A 59 13.13 21.95 -21.98
N ASP A 60 14.39 22.36 -21.91
CA ASP A 60 15.51 21.84 -22.68
C ASP A 60 16.27 20.68 -22.01
N ALA A 61 15.82 20.26 -20.83
CA ALA A 61 16.46 19.14 -20.15
C ALA A 61 16.29 17.84 -20.97
N PRO A 62 17.36 17.04 -21.16
CA PRO A 62 17.30 15.80 -21.92
C PRO A 62 16.23 14.82 -21.42
N GLU A 63 15.94 14.83 -20.12
CA GLU A 63 14.93 14.01 -19.49
C GLU A 63 13.49 14.46 -19.84
N LYS A 64 13.34 15.65 -20.43
CA LYS A 64 12.08 16.18 -20.94
C LYS A 64 11.90 16.00 -22.45
N ALA A 65 12.81 15.33 -23.12
CA ALA A 65 12.71 15.04 -24.55
C ALA A 65 11.49 14.16 -24.87
N GLY A 66 10.35 14.74 -24.79
CA GLY A 66 9.03 14.18 -25.04
C GLY A 66 8.00 15.00 -24.29
N ASP A 67 7.13 15.60 -24.94
CA ASP A 67 5.92 16.38 -24.61
C ASP A 67 5.48 16.45 -23.11
N PHE A 68 6.35 16.92 -22.22
CA PHE A 68 6.20 16.89 -20.77
C PHE A 68 6.21 18.29 -20.18
N GLY A 69 5.05 18.83 -19.87
CA GLY A 69 4.94 20.13 -19.26
C GLY A 69 4.12 20.14 -17.98
N LEU A 70 4.76 19.97 -16.82
CA LEU A 70 4.28 20.62 -15.62
C LEU A 70 5.03 21.95 -15.51
N ARG A 71 4.37 23.04 -15.80
CA ARG A 71 4.85 24.36 -15.42
C ARG A 71 4.24 24.68 -14.06
N LEU A 72 5.08 24.84 -13.04
CA LEU A 72 4.74 25.68 -11.91
C LEU A 72 4.66 27.10 -12.46
N THR A 73 3.45 27.59 -12.69
CA THR A 73 3.24 29.00 -12.98
C THR A 73 3.14 29.70 -11.62
N GLN A 74 4.15 30.52 -11.30
CA GLN A 74 3.96 31.55 -10.30
C GLN A 74 3.05 32.61 -10.90
N ASP A 75 1.88 32.82 -10.27
CA ASP A 75 1.12 34.04 -10.55
C ASP A 75 1.90 35.25 -10.04
N GLY A 76 1.59 36.45 -10.58
CA GLY A 76 2.28 37.68 -10.22
C GLY A 76 2.22 38.07 -8.72
N ASN A 77 1.60 37.26 -7.86
CA ASN A 77 1.45 37.42 -6.42
C ASN A 77 2.25 36.37 -5.60
N GLY A 78 3.07 35.54 -6.24
CA GLY A 78 3.89 34.56 -5.56
C GLY A 78 3.13 33.31 -5.06
N SER A 79 1.87 33.14 -5.49
CA SER A 79 1.11 31.94 -5.22
C SER A 79 1.44 30.86 -6.27
N GLU A 80 1.87 29.69 -5.81
CA GLU A 80 2.09 28.52 -6.68
C GLU A 80 0.76 27.90 -7.04
N SER A 81 0.31 28.06 -8.28
CA SER A 81 -0.83 27.32 -8.81
C SER A 81 -0.37 26.21 -9.72
N PHE A 82 -0.88 25.01 -9.51
CA PHE A 82 -0.71 23.92 -10.45
C PHE A 82 -1.62 24.17 -11.66
N GLY A 83 -1.03 24.63 -12.75
CA GLY A 83 -1.68 24.62 -14.05
C GLY A 83 -2.01 23.19 -14.46
N MET A 84 -2.92 23.03 -15.42
CA MET A 84 -3.41 21.73 -15.90
C MET A 84 -2.26 20.73 -16.08
N LEU A 85 -2.24 19.71 -15.25
CA LEU A 85 -1.23 18.67 -15.21
C LEU A 85 -1.31 17.87 -16.51
N ARG A 86 -0.43 18.10 -17.46
CA ARG A 86 -0.10 17.09 -18.46
C ARG A 86 0.76 16.05 -17.76
N ILE A 87 0.16 14.91 -17.47
CA ILE A 87 0.86 13.79 -16.84
C ILE A 87 1.80 13.18 -17.88
N PRO A 88 3.13 13.31 -17.73
CA PRO A 88 4.05 12.67 -18.66
C PRO A 88 3.94 11.15 -18.53
N SER A 89 3.96 10.42 -19.64
CA SER A 89 4.12 8.98 -19.61
C SER A 89 5.58 8.64 -19.32
N ILE A 90 5.81 7.74 -18.36
CA ILE A 90 7.14 7.22 -18.06
C ILE A 90 7.23 5.82 -18.67
N PRO A 91 8.35 5.48 -19.35
CA PRO A 91 8.59 4.11 -19.73
C PRO A 91 8.52 3.21 -18.49
N SER A 92 7.92 2.03 -18.62
CA SER A 92 7.90 1.04 -17.55
C SER A 92 9.33 0.78 -17.07
N SER A 93 9.53 0.83 -15.75
CA SER A 93 10.86 0.67 -15.16
C SER A 93 11.35 -0.79 -15.15
N ASP A 94 10.48 -1.74 -15.47
CA ASP A 94 10.80 -3.16 -15.49
C ASP A 94 11.46 -3.63 -16.80
N GLY A 95 11.41 -2.81 -17.83
CA GLY A 95 12.00 -3.13 -19.13
C GLY A 95 11.38 -4.34 -19.85
N LEU A 96 10.36 -4.96 -19.28
CA LEU A 96 9.78 -6.22 -19.77
C LEU A 96 8.62 -6.01 -20.73
N THR A 97 7.86 -4.94 -20.58
CA THR A 97 6.60 -4.77 -21.32
C THR A 97 6.56 -3.61 -22.28
N GLY A 98 7.56 -2.72 -22.27
CA GLY A 98 7.57 -1.54 -23.14
C GLY A 98 6.38 -0.59 -22.94
N GLY A 99 5.65 -0.74 -21.86
CA GLY A 99 4.52 0.10 -21.53
C GLY A 99 4.96 1.44 -20.91
N THR A 100 4.05 2.40 -20.91
CA THR A 100 4.24 3.68 -20.22
C THR A 100 3.35 3.72 -18.98
N VAL A 101 3.94 4.01 -17.82
CA VAL A 101 3.19 4.23 -16.58
C VAL A 101 2.99 5.74 -16.42
N PRO A 102 1.75 6.23 -16.33
CA PRO A 102 1.54 7.65 -16.08
C PRO A 102 2.13 8.03 -14.73
N PRO A 103 2.96 9.07 -14.66
CA PRO A 103 3.50 9.55 -13.41
C PRO A 103 2.38 10.16 -12.58
N ARG A 104 2.38 9.86 -11.30
CA ARG A 104 1.43 10.42 -10.34
C ARG A 104 2.12 10.62 -9.00
N LEU A 105 1.64 11.56 -8.23
CA LEU A 105 2.01 11.64 -6.82
C LEU A 105 1.39 10.46 -6.07
N ILE A 106 2.19 9.88 -5.20
CA ILE A 106 1.74 8.82 -4.30
C ILE A 106 1.23 9.49 -3.02
N ASP A 107 0.05 9.10 -2.59
CA ASP A 107 -0.49 9.55 -1.31
C ASP A 107 0.27 8.86 -0.16
N GLU A 108 1.17 9.61 0.49
CA GLU A 108 2.00 9.10 1.59
C GLU A 108 1.16 8.68 2.78
N HIS A 109 0.02 9.33 3.02
CA HIS A 109 -0.85 8.97 4.14
C HIS A 109 -1.49 7.60 3.92
N LEU A 110 -2.06 7.37 2.75
CA LEU A 110 -2.62 6.06 2.39
C LEU A 110 -1.57 4.95 2.44
N VAL A 111 -0.36 5.22 1.95
CA VAL A 111 0.76 4.25 2.00
C VAL A 111 1.12 3.90 3.45
N VAL A 112 1.16 4.88 4.35
CA VAL A 112 1.48 4.64 5.77
C VAL A 112 0.38 3.82 6.44
N ILE A 113 -0.88 4.22 6.29
CA ILE A 113 -2.02 3.51 6.90
C ILE A 113 -2.15 2.10 6.32
N GLY A 114 -2.03 1.96 5.00
CA GLY A 114 -2.03 0.65 4.34
C GLY A 114 -0.89 -0.25 4.82
N GLY A 115 0.32 0.30 4.93
CA GLY A 115 1.48 -0.42 5.47
C GLY A 115 1.32 -0.83 6.93
N LEU A 116 0.67 0.00 7.75
CA LEU A 116 0.38 -0.34 9.14
C LEU A 116 -0.66 -1.46 9.29
N LEU A 117 -1.52 -1.66 8.31
CA LEU A 117 -2.64 -2.61 8.36
C LEU A 117 -2.47 -3.82 7.44
N HIS A 118 -1.42 -3.87 6.60
CA HIS A 118 -1.28 -4.91 5.57
C HIS A 118 -1.30 -6.32 6.14
N ASP A 119 -0.66 -6.54 7.29
CA ASP A 119 -0.49 -7.86 7.90
C ASP A 119 -1.46 -8.12 9.08
N ILE A 120 -2.47 -7.27 9.25
CA ILE A 120 -3.40 -7.39 10.39
C ILE A 120 -4.14 -8.74 10.42
N GLY A 121 -4.33 -9.38 9.29
CA GLY A 121 -4.96 -10.70 9.20
C GLY A 121 -4.12 -11.84 9.76
N THR A 122 -2.84 -11.62 10.01
CA THR A 122 -1.92 -12.60 10.59
C THR A 122 -2.35 -13.06 11.99
N TYR A 123 -3.03 -12.19 12.76
CA TYR A 123 -3.58 -12.58 14.06
C TYR A 123 -4.54 -13.77 13.98
N PHE A 124 -5.32 -13.88 12.91
CA PHE A 124 -6.28 -14.99 12.72
C PHE A 124 -5.62 -16.33 12.40
N LEU A 125 -4.31 -16.33 12.16
CA LEU A 125 -3.55 -17.52 11.80
C LEU A 125 -2.54 -17.94 12.89
N LEU A 126 -2.68 -17.41 14.10
CA LEU A 126 -1.91 -17.85 15.26
C LEU A 126 -2.48 -19.16 15.79
N LYS A 127 -1.61 -20.18 15.93
CA LYS A 127 -1.87 -21.42 16.68
C LYS A 127 -1.40 -21.35 18.11
N GLN A 128 -0.37 -20.55 18.36
CA GLN A 128 0.12 -20.22 19.70
C GLN A 128 0.44 -18.73 19.70
N ASP A 129 -0.14 -18.01 20.63
CA ASP A 129 -0.08 -16.56 20.73
C ASP A 129 0.99 -16.03 21.70
N GLY A 130 1.76 -16.93 22.31
CA GLY A 130 2.82 -16.59 23.25
C GLY A 130 2.33 -16.11 24.62
N SER A 131 1.03 -16.20 24.94
CA SER A 131 0.48 -15.80 26.25
C SER A 131 1.02 -16.63 27.41
N ASP A 132 1.49 -17.84 27.13
CA ASP A 132 2.13 -18.77 28.08
C ASP A 132 3.64 -18.53 28.24
N GLY A 133 4.20 -17.50 27.60
CA GLY A 133 5.63 -17.23 27.53
C GLY A 133 6.39 -18.10 26.54
N GLY A 134 5.68 -18.95 25.79
CA GLY A 134 6.23 -19.75 24.71
C GLY A 134 6.38 -18.96 23.40
N PRO A 135 6.98 -19.56 22.36
CA PRO A 135 7.12 -18.91 21.06
C PRO A 135 5.77 -18.82 20.35
N LEU A 136 5.56 -17.73 19.62
CA LEU A 136 4.44 -17.62 18.69
C LEU A 136 4.55 -18.69 17.59
N LYS A 137 3.43 -19.31 17.24
CA LYS A 137 3.35 -20.23 16.11
C LYS A 137 2.19 -19.89 15.22
N PHE A 138 2.49 -19.85 13.92
CA PHE A 138 1.50 -19.59 12.87
C PHE A 138 1.03 -20.89 12.22
N ASP A 139 -0.15 -20.83 11.62
CA ASP A 139 -0.66 -21.91 10.78
C ASP A 139 0.03 -21.87 9.40
N GLY A 140 1.21 -22.48 9.33
CA GLY A 140 2.06 -22.45 8.12
C GLY A 140 1.33 -22.81 6.84
N PRO A 141 0.57 -23.93 6.75
CA PRO A 141 -0.17 -24.30 5.56
C PRO A 141 -1.21 -23.28 5.09
N ASN A 142 -1.80 -22.55 6.04
CA ASN A 142 -2.84 -21.56 5.75
C ASN A 142 -2.30 -20.12 5.77
N TYR A 143 -1.00 -19.92 6.03
CA TYR A 143 -0.44 -18.60 6.25
C TYR A 143 -0.69 -17.63 5.09
N VAL A 144 -0.69 -18.11 3.85
CA VAL A 144 -1.01 -17.30 2.65
C VAL A 144 -2.38 -16.61 2.72
N ARG A 145 -3.28 -17.09 3.58
CA ARG A 145 -4.64 -16.53 3.73
C ARG A 145 -4.71 -15.29 4.63
N HIS A 146 -3.59 -14.88 5.28
CA HIS A 146 -3.65 -13.72 6.17
C HIS A 146 -4.07 -12.43 5.45
N GLY A 147 -3.65 -12.25 4.20
CA GLY A 147 -4.09 -11.11 3.40
C GLY A 147 -5.60 -11.04 3.24
N LEU A 148 -6.23 -12.17 2.88
CA LEU A 148 -7.68 -12.25 2.77
C LEU A 148 -8.38 -12.02 4.12
N LYS A 149 -7.86 -12.63 5.19
CA LYS A 149 -8.40 -12.45 6.55
C LYS A 149 -8.30 -11.00 7.02
N GLY A 150 -7.20 -10.33 6.70
CA GLY A 150 -7.03 -8.90 6.96
C GLY A 150 -8.04 -8.05 6.21
N TYR A 151 -8.22 -8.32 4.92
CA TYR A 151 -9.22 -7.65 4.10
C TYR A 151 -10.65 -7.82 4.65
N GLU A 152 -11.05 -9.05 4.94
CA GLU A 152 -12.37 -9.34 5.53
C GLU A 152 -12.58 -8.58 6.84
N TYR A 153 -11.58 -8.59 7.72
CA TYR A 153 -11.63 -7.89 8.98
C TYR A 153 -11.78 -6.38 8.80
N LEU A 154 -10.91 -5.75 8.01
CA LEU A 154 -10.92 -4.31 7.78
C LEU A 154 -12.23 -3.85 7.13
N SER A 155 -12.74 -4.62 6.17
CA SER A 155 -14.03 -4.34 5.52
C SER A 155 -15.19 -4.41 6.52
N ASN A 156 -15.19 -5.39 7.43
CA ASN A 156 -16.21 -5.52 8.49
C ASN A 156 -16.14 -4.38 9.52
N GLU A 157 -14.95 -3.82 9.77
CA GLU A 157 -14.75 -2.64 10.61
C GLU A 157 -15.12 -1.33 9.88
N GLY A 158 -15.51 -1.39 8.60
CA GLY A 158 -15.91 -0.22 7.81
C GLY A 158 -14.73 0.61 7.30
N VAL A 159 -13.52 0.06 7.28
CA VAL A 159 -12.34 0.70 6.69
C VAL A 159 -12.51 0.81 5.19
N ASP A 160 -12.05 1.92 4.61
CA ASP A 160 -12.16 2.18 3.18
C ASP A 160 -11.44 1.11 2.35
N GLU A 161 -12.01 0.78 1.21
CA GLU A 161 -11.51 -0.22 0.29
C GLU A 161 -10.06 0.05 -0.13
N SER A 162 -9.68 1.32 -0.33
CA SER A 162 -8.32 1.72 -0.71
C SER A 162 -7.27 1.31 0.33
N ILE A 163 -7.66 1.17 1.61
CA ILE A 163 -6.79 0.67 2.67
C ILE A 163 -6.90 -0.85 2.81
N ALA A 164 -8.13 -1.40 2.80
CA ALA A 164 -8.34 -2.83 2.97
C ALA A 164 -7.63 -3.67 1.88
N GLN A 165 -7.47 -3.11 0.67
CA GLN A 165 -6.74 -3.72 -0.44
C GLN A 165 -5.25 -3.91 -0.14
N PHE A 166 -4.62 -3.10 0.70
CA PHE A 166 -3.24 -3.34 1.12
C PHE A 166 -3.12 -4.70 1.81
N ALA A 167 -4.05 -5.04 2.70
CA ALA A 167 -4.07 -6.35 3.34
C ALA A 167 -4.32 -7.46 2.32
N ARG A 168 -5.30 -7.29 1.43
CA ARG A 168 -5.67 -8.33 0.47
C ARG A 168 -4.56 -8.70 -0.50
N ASN A 169 -3.83 -7.71 -1.01
CA ASN A 169 -3.01 -7.88 -2.21
C ASN A 169 -1.51 -7.95 -1.95
N HIS A 170 -1.04 -7.73 -0.72
CA HIS A 170 0.38 -7.85 -0.40
C HIS A 170 0.83 -9.32 -0.37
N THR A 171 -0.07 -10.26 -0.05
CA THR A 171 0.19 -11.69 -0.14
C THR A 171 0.01 -12.17 -1.55
N GLY A 172 0.97 -12.96 -2.01
CA GLY A 172 0.84 -13.57 -3.32
C GLY A 172 1.38 -12.74 -4.46
N VAL A 173 2.18 -11.72 -4.19
CA VAL A 173 3.03 -11.12 -5.22
C VAL A 173 3.83 -12.25 -5.87
N GLY A 174 3.51 -12.55 -7.12
CA GLY A 174 4.06 -13.70 -7.84
C GLY A 174 3.22 -14.98 -7.80
N LEU A 175 2.05 -14.99 -7.14
CA LEU A 175 1.10 -16.08 -7.34
C LEU A 175 0.47 -15.96 -8.74
N THR A 176 0.58 -17.03 -9.51
CA THR A 176 -0.13 -17.12 -10.80
C THR A 176 -1.62 -17.34 -10.56
N LYS A 177 -2.44 -17.04 -11.56
CA LYS A 177 -3.88 -17.30 -11.51
C LYS A 177 -4.16 -18.78 -11.14
N GLU A 178 -3.42 -19.70 -11.75
CA GLU A 178 -3.55 -21.14 -11.50
C GLU A 178 -3.20 -21.51 -10.06
N ALA A 179 -2.18 -20.86 -9.49
CA ALA A 179 -1.81 -21.06 -8.09
C ALA A 179 -2.89 -20.53 -7.13
N VAL A 180 -3.52 -19.40 -7.44
CA VAL A 180 -4.63 -18.83 -6.66
C VAL A 180 -5.84 -19.77 -6.72
N GLU A 181 -6.22 -20.25 -7.90
CA GLU A 181 -7.34 -21.16 -8.09
C GLU A 181 -7.10 -22.52 -7.40
N SER A 182 -5.90 -23.09 -7.53
CA SER A 182 -5.56 -24.38 -6.91
C SER A 182 -5.58 -24.33 -5.38
N GLN A 183 -5.31 -23.17 -4.78
CA GLN A 183 -5.36 -22.95 -3.35
C GLN A 183 -6.76 -22.52 -2.86
N GLY A 184 -7.74 -22.40 -3.76
CA GLY A 184 -9.08 -21.93 -3.44
C GLY A 184 -9.12 -20.51 -2.88
N LEU A 185 -8.18 -19.66 -3.32
CA LEU A 185 -8.15 -18.25 -2.98
C LEU A 185 -9.06 -17.47 -3.94
N PRO A 186 -9.77 -16.44 -3.48
CA PRO A 186 -10.57 -15.62 -4.37
C PRO A 186 -9.64 -14.83 -5.31
N LEU A 187 -9.99 -14.81 -6.58
CA LEU A 187 -9.35 -13.92 -7.55
C LEU A 187 -9.65 -12.47 -7.19
N PRO A 188 -8.68 -11.56 -7.38
CA PRO A 188 -8.95 -10.13 -7.23
C PRO A 188 -9.99 -9.68 -8.27
N PRO A 189 -10.78 -8.61 -7.99
CA PRO A 189 -11.64 -8.01 -8.99
C PRO A 189 -10.87 -7.68 -10.29
N ALA A 190 -11.53 -7.81 -11.44
CA ALA A 190 -10.88 -7.60 -12.74
C ALA A 190 -10.36 -6.16 -12.97
N ASP A 191 -10.91 -5.20 -12.25
CA ASP A 191 -10.54 -3.79 -12.27
C ASP A 191 -9.41 -3.45 -11.28
N TYR A 192 -8.98 -4.41 -10.48
CA TYR A 192 -7.89 -4.24 -9.53
C TYR A 192 -6.59 -4.81 -10.09
N VAL A 193 -5.67 -3.92 -10.41
CA VAL A 193 -4.29 -4.28 -10.76
C VAL A 193 -3.42 -3.95 -9.54
N PRO A 194 -2.70 -4.92 -8.96
CA PRO A 194 -1.82 -4.70 -7.82
C PRO A 194 -0.67 -3.75 -8.14
#